data_70d0a28ba75418bb9868492fa63d85e4
#
_entry.id   70d0a28ba75418bb9868492fa63d85e4
#
_cell.length_a   1.000
_cell.length_b   1.000
_cell.length_c   1.000
_cell.angle_alpha   90.00
_cell.angle_beta   90.00
_cell.angle_gamma   90.00
#
_symmetry.space_group_name_H-M   'P 1'
#
loop_
_entity.id
_entity.type
_entity.pdbx_description
1 polymer ?
#
loop_
_entity_poly.entity_id
_entity_poly.type
_entity_poly.pdbx_seq_one_letter_code
_entity_poly.pdbx_strand_id
1 'polypeptide(L)'
;MNPFSLLLCLMSFLGCKAADFRSVDADSFAQVIEDTTVVRLDVRTASEYSQGHIPNALLIDVTQADFMQKAEQLLPKDKTIALYCRSGRRSKTAAAQLAKQGYQVIELNTGFNSWKGEIEK
;
A
#
# COMPACT_ATOMS: atom_id res chain seq x y z
N MET A 1 36.34 15.67 9.87
CA MET A 1 35.21 14.80 9.75
C MET A 1 34.65 14.42 11.12
N ASN A 2 33.38 14.53 11.31
CA ASN A 2 32.78 14.32 12.61
C ASN A 2 31.92 13.04 12.62
N PRO A 3 32.41 11.98 13.29
CA PRO A 3 31.64 10.71 13.31
C PRO A 3 30.32 10.81 14.06
N PHE A 4 30.16 11.79 14.92
CA PHE A 4 28.90 11.96 15.64
C PHE A 4 27.75 12.42 14.74
N SER A 5 28.05 13.30 13.81
CA SER A 5 27.05 13.76 12.86
C SER A 5 26.47 12.60 12.04
N LEU A 6 27.37 11.75 11.60
CA LEU A 6 26.98 10.61 10.80
C LEU A 6 26.10 9.65 11.57
N LEU A 7 26.47 9.37 12.80
CA LEU A 7 25.72 8.48 13.67
C LEU A 7 24.32 9.02 13.95
N LEU A 8 24.24 10.30 14.21
CA LEU A 8 22.97 10.96 14.49
C LEU A 8 22.03 10.88 13.31
N CYS A 9 22.53 11.08 12.12
CA CYS A 9 21.76 10.96 10.90
C CYS A 9 21.17 9.57 10.73
N LEU A 10 21.96 8.56 10.98
CA LEU A 10 21.52 7.18 10.87
C LEU A 10 20.38 6.86 11.83
N MET A 11 20.52 7.29 13.06
CA MET A 11 19.50 7.04 14.08
C MET A 11 18.19 7.72 13.72
N SER A 12 18.27 8.96 13.28
CA SER A 12 17.11 9.72 12.87
C SER A 12 16.39 9.04 11.73
N PHE A 13 17.14 8.61 10.74
CA PHE A 13 16.61 7.92 9.58
C PHE A 13 15.85 6.65 9.99
N LEU A 14 16.44 5.82 10.81
CA LEU A 14 15.84 4.58 11.26
C LEU A 14 14.56 4.83 12.04
N GLY A 15 14.55 5.83 12.89
CA GLY A 15 13.40 6.14 13.72
C GLY A 15 12.21 6.63 12.92
N CYS A 16 12.44 7.31 11.78
CA CYS A 16 11.37 7.93 11.02
C CYS A 16 10.72 7.03 9.99
N LYS A 17 11.36 5.96 9.56
CA LYS A 17 10.92 5.20 8.40
C LYS A 17 10.12 3.95 8.69
N ALA A 18 10.06 3.53 9.96
CA ALA A 18 9.63 2.19 10.31
C ALA A 18 8.16 1.87 9.98
N ALA A 19 7.29 2.87 9.81
CA ALA A 19 5.87 2.61 9.59
C ALA A 19 5.22 3.62 8.65
N ASP A 20 6.03 4.37 7.90
CA ASP A 20 5.50 5.43 7.06
C ASP A 20 4.97 4.92 5.74
N PHE A 21 3.84 5.44 5.35
CA PHE A 21 3.29 5.28 4.01
C PHE A 21 2.68 6.60 3.57
N ARG A 22 2.42 6.75 2.28
CA ARG A 22 1.76 7.94 1.74
C ARG A 22 0.29 7.64 1.50
N SER A 23 -0.56 8.59 1.88
CA SER A 23 -1.99 8.52 1.65
C SER A 23 -2.35 9.61 0.64
N VAL A 24 -2.98 9.24 -0.47
CA VAL A 24 -3.25 10.17 -1.57
C VAL A 24 -4.72 10.11 -1.98
N ASP A 25 -5.19 11.16 -2.67
CA ASP A 25 -6.55 11.19 -3.17
C ASP A 25 -6.69 10.33 -4.45
N ALA A 26 -7.92 10.23 -4.96
CA ALA A 26 -8.21 9.37 -6.11
C ALA A 26 -7.47 9.81 -7.37
N ASP A 27 -7.38 11.11 -7.62
CA ASP A 27 -6.69 11.61 -8.80
C ASP A 27 -5.20 11.29 -8.77
N SER A 28 -4.58 11.51 -7.62
CA SER A 28 -3.17 11.17 -7.42
C SER A 28 -2.93 9.67 -7.51
N PHE A 29 -3.84 8.87 -6.93
CA PHE A 29 -3.73 7.43 -6.99
C PHE A 29 -3.78 6.93 -8.44
N ALA A 30 -4.69 7.51 -9.24
CA ALA A 30 -4.79 7.18 -10.66
C ALA A 30 -3.48 7.44 -11.39
N GLN A 31 -2.80 8.55 -11.07
CA GLN A 31 -1.51 8.86 -11.67
C GLN A 31 -0.43 7.87 -11.24
N VAL A 32 -0.42 7.49 -9.97
CA VAL A 32 0.56 6.54 -9.45
C VAL A 32 0.47 5.21 -10.18
N ILE A 33 -0.74 4.70 -10.39
CA ILE A 33 -0.91 3.38 -10.99
C ILE A 33 -0.75 3.37 -12.51
N GLU A 34 -0.56 4.54 -13.15
CA GLU A 34 -0.16 4.59 -14.56
C GLU A 34 1.22 4.00 -14.77
N ASP A 35 2.07 4.06 -13.77
CA ASP A 35 3.38 3.42 -13.81
C ASP A 35 3.19 1.91 -13.70
N THR A 36 3.55 1.19 -14.77
CA THR A 36 3.31 -0.25 -14.86
C THR A 36 4.20 -1.09 -13.93
N THR A 37 5.20 -0.47 -13.32
CA THR A 37 6.03 -1.18 -12.31
C THR A 37 5.39 -1.18 -10.93
N VAL A 38 4.38 -0.33 -10.72
CA VAL A 38 3.69 -0.26 -9.44
C VAL A 38 2.72 -1.44 -9.32
N VAL A 39 2.75 -2.12 -8.17
CA VAL A 39 1.85 -3.24 -7.91
C VAL A 39 0.56 -2.69 -7.32
N ARG A 40 -0.57 -3.05 -7.92
CA ARG A 40 -1.90 -2.66 -7.44
C ARG A 40 -2.41 -3.73 -6.50
N LEU A 41 -2.84 -3.33 -5.31
CA LEU A 41 -3.27 -4.27 -4.27
C LEU A 41 -4.61 -3.86 -3.68
N ASP A 42 -5.59 -4.75 -3.80
CA ASP A 42 -6.89 -4.61 -3.17
C ASP A 42 -6.85 -5.40 -1.86
N VAL A 43 -7.09 -4.72 -0.72
CA VAL A 43 -7.02 -5.39 0.58
C VAL A 43 -8.40 -5.66 1.17
N ARG A 44 -9.45 -5.58 0.32
CA ARG A 44 -10.83 -5.87 0.70
C ARG A 44 -11.09 -7.37 0.73
N THR A 45 -12.33 -7.75 0.96
CA THR A 45 -12.75 -9.15 0.94
C THR A 45 -12.92 -9.65 -0.50
N ALA A 46 -12.92 -10.97 -0.65
CA ALA A 46 -13.15 -11.60 -1.96
C ALA A 46 -14.51 -11.21 -2.54
N SER A 47 -15.53 -11.09 -1.71
CA SER A 47 -16.86 -10.69 -2.15
C SER A 47 -16.86 -9.27 -2.74
N GLU A 48 -16.22 -8.33 -2.05
CA GLU A 48 -16.10 -6.97 -2.57
C GLU A 48 -15.32 -6.93 -3.89
N TYR A 49 -14.22 -7.65 -3.95
CA TYR A 49 -13.38 -7.71 -5.15
C TYR A 49 -14.16 -8.22 -6.35
N SER A 50 -14.97 -9.27 -6.17
CA SER A 50 -15.72 -9.86 -7.26
C SER A 50 -16.82 -8.96 -7.80
N GLN A 51 -17.28 -8.01 -7.01
CA GLN A 51 -18.29 -7.04 -7.43
C GLN A 51 -17.71 -5.88 -8.24
N GLY A 52 -16.42 -5.73 -8.21
CA GLY A 52 -15.72 -4.70 -8.96
C GLY A 52 -14.44 -4.31 -8.25
N HIS A 53 -13.35 -4.16 -9.02
CA HIS A 53 -12.05 -3.78 -8.48
C HIS A 53 -11.27 -3.01 -9.55
N ILE A 54 -10.20 -2.34 -9.12
CA ILE A 54 -9.32 -1.63 -10.04
C ILE A 54 -8.63 -2.68 -10.92
N PRO A 55 -8.60 -2.50 -12.25
CA PRO A 55 -8.01 -3.50 -13.15
C PRO A 55 -6.58 -3.87 -12.74
N ASN A 56 -6.28 -5.15 -12.86
CA ASN A 56 -4.97 -5.73 -12.56
C ASN A 56 -4.60 -5.69 -11.08
N ALA A 57 -5.54 -5.39 -10.19
CA ALA A 57 -5.26 -5.42 -8.75
C ALA A 57 -5.20 -6.85 -8.27
N LEU A 58 -4.18 -7.13 -7.47
CA LEU A 58 -4.04 -8.38 -6.74
C LEU A 58 -4.91 -8.29 -5.49
N LEU A 59 -5.52 -9.39 -5.08
CA LEU A 59 -6.35 -9.41 -3.88
C LEU A 59 -5.62 -10.10 -2.73
N ILE A 60 -5.43 -9.37 -1.62
CA ILE A 60 -5.00 -9.97 -0.36
C ILE A 60 -5.84 -9.32 0.74
N ASP A 61 -6.74 -10.08 1.34
CA ASP A 61 -7.69 -9.58 2.33
C ASP A 61 -7.02 -9.30 3.65
N VAL A 62 -7.01 -8.03 4.07
CA VAL A 62 -6.32 -7.62 5.32
C VAL A 62 -7.03 -8.11 6.58
N THR A 63 -8.29 -8.53 6.47
CA THR A 63 -9.03 -9.04 7.63
C THR A 63 -8.65 -10.48 7.97
N GLN A 64 -7.91 -11.16 7.11
CA GLN A 64 -7.50 -12.54 7.34
C GLN A 64 -6.22 -12.58 8.17
N ALA A 65 -6.14 -13.57 9.06
CA ALA A 65 -4.99 -13.71 9.97
C ALA A 65 -3.67 -13.90 9.24
N ASP A 66 -3.71 -14.47 8.03
CA ASP A 66 -2.52 -14.75 7.24
C ASP A 66 -2.17 -13.64 6.25
N PHE A 67 -2.72 -12.43 6.41
CA PHE A 67 -2.48 -11.33 5.48
C PHE A 67 -0.99 -11.09 5.23
N MET A 68 -0.21 -10.92 6.29
CA MET A 68 1.22 -10.62 6.12
C MET A 68 2.00 -11.79 5.53
N GLN A 69 1.62 -13.01 5.86
CA GLN A 69 2.26 -14.20 5.29
C GLN A 69 2.07 -14.21 3.77
N LYS A 70 0.84 -13.98 3.32
CA LYS A 70 0.55 -13.93 1.88
C LYS A 70 1.24 -12.75 1.22
N ALA A 71 1.25 -11.59 1.87
CA ALA A 71 1.91 -10.41 1.34
C ALA A 71 3.40 -10.66 1.10
N GLU A 72 4.07 -11.26 2.08
CA GLU A 72 5.49 -11.57 1.96
C GLU A 72 5.77 -12.55 0.82
N GLN A 73 4.84 -13.44 0.54
CA GLN A 73 4.99 -14.40 -0.55
C GLN A 73 4.73 -13.79 -1.93
N LEU A 74 3.80 -12.83 -2.02
CA LEU A 74 3.28 -12.36 -3.30
C LEU A 74 3.78 -10.99 -3.72
N LEU A 75 4.23 -10.16 -2.77
CA LEU A 75 4.59 -8.78 -3.08
C LEU A 75 6.11 -8.61 -3.13
N PRO A 76 6.64 -8.01 -4.21
CA PRO A 76 8.06 -7.71 -4.29
C PRO A 76 8.39 -6.47 -3.47
N LYS A 77 9.51 -6.48 -2.76
CA LYS A 77 9.93 -5.34 -1.94
C LYS A 77 10.62 -4.25 -2.72
N ASP A 78 11.01 -4.52 -3.95
CA ASP A 78 11.69 -3.54 -4.80
C ASP A 78 10.73 -2.73 -5.66
N LYS A 79 9.41 -2.89 -5.46
CA LYS A 79 8.40 -2.14 -6.20
C LYS A 79 7.47 -1.43 -5.24
N THR A 80 6.94 -0.30 -5.69
CA THR A 80 5.92 0.41 -4.93
C THR A 80 4.61 -0.37 -4.94
N ILE A 81 3.99 -0.46 -3.78
CA ILE A 81 2.68 -1.09 -3.61
C ILE A 81 1.65 0.01 -3.49
N ALA A 82 0.72 0.07 -4.43
CA ALA A 82 -0.40 1.01 -4.39
C ALA A 82 -1.64 0.23 -3.96
N LEU A 83 -2.14 0.51 -2.77
CA LEU A 83 -3.21 -0.31 -2.20
C LEU A 83 -4.43 0.50 -1.80
N TYR A 84 -5.56 -0.18 -1.70
CA TYR A 84 -6.82 0.45 -1.34
C TYR A 84 -7.76 -0.56 -0.68
N CYS A 85 -8.69 -0.02 0.10
CA CYS A 85 -9.85 -0.76 0.56
C CYS A 85 -11.11 -0.04 0.10
N ARG A 86 -12.22 -0.17 0.81
CA ARG A 86 -13.47 0.46 0.41
C ARG A 86 -13.54 1.94 0.77
N SER A 87 -13.21 2.28 2.01
CA SER A 87 -13.37 3.65 2.54
C SER A 87 -12.09 4.27 3.04
N GLY A 88 -10.98 3.53 3.06
CA GLY A 88 -9.69 4.01 3.54
C GLY A 88 -9.33 3.55 4.94
N ARG A 89 -10.20 2.83 5.62
CA ARG A 89 -9.94 2.39 7.00
C ARG A 89 -9.03 1.16 7.06
N ARG A 90 -9.43 0.08 6.40
CA ARG A 90 -8.64 -1.18 6.35
C ARG A 90 -7.32 -0.96 5.63
N SER A 91 -7.31 -0.10 4.61
CA SER A 91 -6.10 0.16 3.83
C SER A 91 -5.01 0.80 4.66
N LYS A 92 -5.35 1.64 5.64
CA LYS A 92 -4.35 2.26 6.50
C LYS A 92 -3.71 1.23 7.43
N THR A 93 -4.48 0.27 7.91
CA THR A 93 -3.94 -0.85 8.67
C THR A 93 -2.99 -1.69 7.82
N ALA A 94 -3.41 -2.04 6.62
CA ALA A 94 -2.58 -2.81 5.69
C ALA A 94 -1.30 -2.07 5.34
N ALA A 95 -1.42 -0.78 5.03
CA ALA A 95 -0.29 0.05 4.66
C ALA A 95 0.74 0.15 5.78
N ALA A 96 0.28 0.33 7.01
CA ALA A 96 1.17 0.41 8.16
C ALA A 96 1.92 -0.91 8.37
N GLN A 97 1.23 -2.04 8.25
CA GLN A 97 1.86 -3.35 8.40
C GLN A 97 2.92 -3.60 7.32
N LEU A 98 2.59 -3.27 6.09
CA LEU A 98 3.53 -3.45 4.98
C LEU A 98 4.73 -2.52 5.09
N ALA A 99 4.50 -1.25 5.40
CA ALA A 99 5.59 -0.27 5.54
C ALA A 99 6.56 -0.69 6.64
N LYS A 100 6.03 -1.25 7.72
CA LYS A 100 6.84 -1.73 8.84
C LYS A 100 7.79 -2.85 8.40
N GLN A 101 7.41 -3.61 7.39
CA GLN A 101 8.21 -4.69 6.84
C GLN A 101 9.10 -4.26 5.68
N GLY A 102 9.19 -2.97 5.41
CA GLY A 102 10.12 -2.44 4.41
C GLY A 102 9.55 -2.18 3.04
N TYR A 103 8.23 -2.35 2.86
CA TYR A 103 7.60 -2.03 1.58
C TYR A 103 7.41 -0.52 1.42
N GLN A 104 7.52 -0.04 0.19
CA GLN A 104 7.10 1.32 -0.15
C GLN A 104 5.61 1.28 -0.50
N VAL A 105 4.81 2.02 0.24
CA VAL A 105 3.36 1.93 0.13
C VAL A 105 2.74 3.29 -0.13
N ILE A 106 1.82 3.32 -1.09
CA ILE A 106 0.94 4.45 -1.35
C ILE A 106 -0.49 3.93 -1.21
N GLU A 107 -1.30 4.64 -0.45
CA GLU A 107 -2.64 4.19 -0.08
C GLU A 107 -3.67 5.19 -0.60
N LEU A 108 -4.78 4.69 -1.14
CA LEU A 108 -5.90 5.52 -1.60
C LEU A 108 -6.73 5.94 -0.39
N ASN A 109 -6.61 7.21 -0.01
CA ASN A 109 -7.11 7.74 1.26
C ASN A 109 -8.59 7.43 1.53
N THR A 110 -9.42 7.64 0.52
CA THR A 110 -10.87 7.47 0.65
C THR A 110 -11.39 6.22 -0.03
N GLY A 111 -10.48 5.37 -0.48
CA GLY A 111 -10.79 4.04 -0.95
C GLY A 111 -11.55 3.95 -2.24
N PHE A 112 -12.01 2.76 -2.53
CA PHE A 112 -12.73 2.45 -3.76
C PHE A 112 -14.00 3.30 -3.92
N ASN A 113 -14.60 3.75 -2.81
CA ASN A 113 -15.76 4.65 -2.85
C ASN A 113 -15.48 5.94 -3.63
N SER A 114 -14.24 6.40 -3.64
CA SER A 114 -13.85 7.62 -4.35
C SER A 114 -13.25 7.36 -5.72
N TRP A 115 -13.08 6.11 -6.09
CA TRP A 115 -12.44 5.76 -7.37
C TRP A 115 -13.36 6.08 -8.54
N LYS A 116 -12.83 6.73 -9.56
CA LYS A 116 -13.58 7.15 -10.75
C LYS A 116 -13.03 6.55 -12.03
N GLY A 117 -11.98 5.73 -11.92
CA GLY A 117 -11.37 5.11 -13.08
C GLY A 117 -12.06 3.83 -13.50
N GLU A 118 -11.38 3.07 -14.33
CA GLU A 118 -11.89 1.80 -14.83
C GLU A 118 -12.07 0.79 -13.71
N ILE A 119 -13.04 -0.10 -13.91
CA ILE A 119 -13.36 -1.16 -12.98
C ILE A 119 -13.48 -2.47 -13.77
N GLU A 120 -12.98 -3.53 -13.16
CA GLU A 120 -13.01 -4.87 -13.71
C GLU A 120 -13.75 -5.78 -12.74
N LYS A 121 -14.44 -6.81 -13.24
CA LYS A 121 -15.13 -7.77 -12.37
C LYS A 121 -14.57 -9.18 -12.50
#